data_27ab4b14044604fc35d5628d3714198f
#
_entry.id   27ab4b14044604fc35d5628d3714198f
#
_cell.length_a   1.000
_cell.length_b   1.000
_cell.length_c   1.000
_cell.angle_alpha   90.00
_cell.angle_beta   90.00
_cell.angle_gamma   90.00
#
_symmetry.space_group_name_H-M   'P 1'
#
loop_
_entity.id
_entity.type
_entity.pdbx_description
1 polymer ?
#
loop_
_entity_poly.entity_id
_entity_poly.type
_entity_poly.pdbx_seq_one_letter_code
_entity_poly.pdbx_strand_id
1 'polypeptide(L)'
;MKDIECFVKANKQHFDRVIYINCAAVVHTKHFYEVEHTYETNVVSMKKFLEQAIRCKAYSFVNCSTSEVYSMQSWNENGGVKESDYLLMSTAEHSQRTSYAVGKLLTEFFMKDAVDKGLIKGCSLRFANVYSNHERFAEHIIPHIFNNLLKDGKVVLLENSKKNRRSFLHNIDSCKAVLELANHDEALDGTVYNVATDEEVTIVELVKLIGKKLGIDNPIIEFEGYRASDPERRILNTDKIRTRTNWKPTVTLDEGLTMCANAYKE
;
A
#
# COMPACT_ATOMS: atom_id res chain seq x y z
N MET A 1 11.88 20.14 -3.60
CA MET A 1 12.26 19.55 -4.91
C MET A 1 13.57 20.13 -5.47
N LYS A 2 13.77 21.45 -5.46
CA LYS A 2 15.07 22.04 -5.89
C LYS A 2 16.26 21.42 -5.12
N ASP A 3 16.10 21.17 -3.83
CA ASP A 3 17.17 20.64 -2.98
C ASP A 3 17.61 19.22 -3.39
N ILE A 4 16.67 18.35 -3.81
CA ILE A 4 16.99 17.00 -4.29
C ILE A 4 17.79 17.08 -5.60
N GLU A 5 17.40 17.96 -6.53
CA GLU A 5 18.10 18.15 -7.80
C GLU A 5 19.52 18.67 -7.56
N CYS A 6 19.67 19.65 -6.67
CA CYS A 6 20.99 20.17 -6.28
C CYS A 6 21.85 19.09 -5.64
N PHE A 7 21.27 18.31 -4.72
CA PHE A 7 21.99 17.19 -4.06
C PHE A 7 22.45 16.15 -5.07
N VAL A 8 21.58 15.69 -5.96
CA VAL A 8 21.93 14.68 -6.98
C VAL A 8 23.02 15.20 -7.91
N LYS A 9 22.91 16.46 -8.39
CA LYS A 9 23.92 17.06 -9.27
C LYS A 9 25.27 17.20 -8.57
N ALA A 10 25.28 17.67 -7.32
CA ALA A 10 26.51 17.89 -6.54
C ALA A 10 27.24 16.59 -6.18
N ASN A 11 26.52 15.47 -6.08
CA ASN A 11 27.07 14.19 -5.63
C ASN A 11 27.12 13.12 -6.74
N LYS A 12 26.84 13.49 -8.00
CA LYS A 12 26.74 12.53 -9.11
C LYS A 12 27.98 11.65 -9.29
N GLN A 13 29.17 12.14 -8.97
CA GLN A 13 30.42 11.39 -9.03
C GLN A 13 30.56 10.31 -7.96
N HIS A 14 29.70 10.33 -6.95
CA HIS A 14 29.72 9.37 -5.84
C HIS A 14 28.73 8.21 -6.02
N PHE A 15 27.91 8.23 -7.08
CA PHE A 15 26.86 7.25 -7.29
C PHE A 15 26.93 6.66 -8.70
N ASP A 16 26.97 5.35 -8.81
CA ASP A 16 26.84 4.64 -10.09
C ASP A 16 25.41 4.72 -10.62
N ARG A 17 24.41 4.70 -9.73
CA ARG A 17 22.98 4.74 -10.05
C ARG A 17 22.25 5.64 -9.06
N VAL A 18 21.29 6.41 -9.57
CA VAL A 18 20.32 7.15 -8.76
C VAL A 18 18.93 6.65 -9.07
N ILE A 19 18.26 6.10 -8.08
CA ILE A 19 16.92 5.56 -8.18
C ILE A 19 15.97 6.49 -7.40
N TYR A 20 14.89 6.90 -8.04
CA TYR A 20 13.83 7.67 -7.38
C TYR A 20 12.71 6.74 -6.94
N ILE A 21 12.29 6.85 -5.68
CA ILE A 21 11.20 6.05 -5.12
C ILE A 21 10.13 7.01 -4.60
N ASN A 22 8.93 6.94 -5.19
CA ASN A 22 7.80 7.77 -4.78
C ASN A 22 6.91 7.03 -3.78
N CYS A 23 7.08 7.29 -2.49
CA CYS A 23 6.19 6.84 -1.42
C CYS A 23 5.25 7.94 -0.92
N ALA A 24 5.38 9.18 -1.43
CA ALA A 24 4.59 10.30 -0.97
C ALA A 24 3.12 10.17 -1.42
N ALA A 25 2.21 10.27 -0.47
CA ALA A 25 0.78 10.28 -0.74
C ALA A 25 -0.02 10.81 0.46
N VAL A 26 -1.20 11.35 0.19
CA VAL A 26 -2.25 11.49 1.20
C VAL A 26 -2.84 10.10 1.42
N VAL A 27 -2.68 9.54 2.61
CA VAL A 27 -3.09 8.15 2.92
C VAL A 27 -4.16 8.08 4.02
N HIS A 28 -4.49 9.20 4.65
CA HIS A 28 -5.50 9.24 5.72
C HIS A 28 -6.90 9.32 5.13
N THR A 29 -7.76 8.41 5.50
CA THR A 29 -9.10 8.25 4.94
C THR A 29 -9.96 9.51 5.06
N LYS A 30 -9.81 10.30 6.12
CA LYS A 30 -10.51 11.57 6.30
C LYS A 30 -10.24 12.60 5.20
N HIS A 31 -9.03 12.57 4.61
CA HIS A 31 -8.63 13.49 3.55
C HIS A 31 -9.03 13.00 2.15
N PHE A 32 -9.52 11.78 1.99
CA PHE A 32 -9.90 11.26 0.67
C PHE A 32 -11.14 11.96 0.10
N TYR A 33 -11.94 12.61 0.94
CA TYR A 33 -13.04 13.47 0.49
C TYR A 33 -12.57 14.85 0.00
N GLU A 34 -11.34 15.24 0.33
CA GLU A 34 -10.70 16.47 -0.14
C GLU A 34 -10.06 16.20 -1.51
N VAL A 35 -10.90 16.16 -2.55
CA VAL A 35 -10.49 15.72 -3.89
C VAL A 35 -9.32 16.55 -4.45
N GLU A 36 -9.37 17.87 -4.32
CA GLU A 36 -8.33 18.78 -4.78
C GLU A 36 -7.00 18.54 -4.04
N HIS A 37 -7.04 18.44 -2.72
CA HIS A 37 -5.86 18.16 -1.91
C HIS A 37 -5.22 16.81 -2.28
N THR A 38 -6.05 15.77 -2.46
CA THR A 38 -5.60 14.45 -2.88
C THR A 38 -4.98 14.48 -4.29
N TYR A 39 -5.61 15.21 -5.22
CA TYR A 39 -5.08 15.39 -6.57
C TYR A 39 -3.73 16.13 -6.58
N GLU A 40 -3.64 17.28 -5.92
CA GLU A 40 -2.40 18.07 -5.86
C GLU A 40 -1.24 17.26 -5.23
N THR A 41 -1.52 16.55 -4.14
CA THR A 41 -0.49 15.80 -3.42
C THR A 41 -0.10 14.53 -4.14
N ASN A 42 -1.08 13.69 -4.52
CA ASN A 42 -0.79 12.36 -5.04
C ASN A 42 -0.44 12.36 -6.52
N VAL A 43 -1.04 13.27 -7.30
CA VAL A 43 -0.88 13.27 -8.77
C VAL A 43 0.10 14.34 -9.23
N VAL A 44 -0.18 15.61 -8.91
CA VAL A 44 0.64 16.74 -9.41
C VAL A 44 2.05 16.68 -8.82
N SER A 45 2.18 16.41 -7.53
CA SER A 45 3.51 16.31 -6.89
C SER A 45 4.29 15.09 -7.39
N MET A 46 3.63 13.94 -7.58
CA MET A 46 4.26 12.76 -8.18
C MET A 46 4.76 13.05 -9.60
N LYS A 47 3.92 13.67 -10.44
CA LYS A 47 4.29 14.04 -11.80
C LYS A 47 5.52 14.96 -11.82
N LYS A 48 5.55 16.00 -10.97
CA LYS A 48 6.71 16.90 -10.82
C LYS A 48 7.97 16.14 -10.35
N PHE A 49 7.81 15.14 -9.49
CA PHE A 49 8.92 14.31 -8.98
C PHE A 49 9.46 13.39 -10.08
N LEU A 50 8.58 12.79 -10.89
CA LEU A 50 8.96 12.01 -12.07
C LEU A 50 9.70 12.88 -13.11
N GLU A 51 9.18 14.06 -13.44
CA GLU A 51 9.85 15.01 -14.34
C GLU A 51 11.23 15.41 -13.82
N GLN A 52 11.39 15.57 -12.51
CA GLN A 52 12.69 15.85 -11.90
C GLN A 52 13.66 14.67 -12.06
N ALA A 53 13.19 13.42 -11.82
CA ALA A 53 14.01 12.23 -12.04
C ALA A 53 14.51 12.15 -13.48
N ILE A 54 13.64 12.44 -14.45
CA ILE A 54 13.98 12.49 -15.88
C ILE A 54 15.04 13.58 -16.15
N ARG A 55 14.85 14.80 -15.65
CA ARG A 55 15.83 15.91 -15.81
C ARG A 55 17.18 15.59 -15.18
N CYS A 56 17.18 14.90 -14.05
CA CYS A 56 18.40 14.46 -13.36
C CYS A 56 19.06 13.25 -14.02
N LYS A 57 18.47 12.69 -15.08
CA LYS A 57 18.90 11.45 -15.73
C LYS A 57 19.06 10.33 -14.70
N ALA A 58 18.06 10.18 -13.83
CA ALA A 58 17.99 9.09 -12.88
C ALA A 58 17.99 7.75 -13.63
N TYR A 59 18.55 6.73 -12.98
CA TYR A 59 18.55 5.38 -13.54
C TYR A 59 17.15 4.82 -13.69
N SER A 60 16.34 4.96 -12.65
CA SER A 60 14.95 4.49 -12.66
C SER A 60 14.08 5.25 -11.67
N PHE A 61 12.75 5.03 -11.84
CA PHE A 61 11.72 5.55 -10.95
C PHE A 61 10.78 4.42 -10.53
N VAL A 62 10.57 4.25 -9.23
CA VAL A 62 9.63 3.29 -8.65
C VAL A 62 8.47 4.05 -8.04
N ASN A 63 7.24 3.77 -8.50
CA ASN A 63 6.02 4.44 -8.04
C ASN A 63 5.22 3.53 -7.10
N CYS A 64 5.08 3.91 -5.85
CA CYS A 64 4.23 3.21 -4.89
C CYS A 64 2.76 3.57 -5.15
N SER A 65 2.02 2.64 -5.72
CA SER A 65 0.58 2.67 -5.94
C SER A 65 -0.16 1.88 -4.86
N THR A 66 -1.40 1.49 -5.11
CA THR A 66 -2.28 0.89 -4.10
C THR A 66 -3.24 -0.13 -4.69
N SER A 67 -3.63 -1.13 -3.91
CA SER A 67 -4.72 -2.06 -4.24
C SER A 67 -6.11 -1.38 -4.27
N GLU A 68 -6.24 -0.16 -3.75
CA GLU A 68 -7.51 0.59 -3.82
C GLU A 68 -7.95 0.88 -5.26
N VAL A 69 -7.04 0.84 -6.24
CA VAL A 69 -7.38 0.98 -7.68
C VAL A 69 -8.35 -0.11 -8.15
N TYR A 70 -8.39 -1.25 -7.47
CA TYR A 70 -9.34 -2.32 -7.77
C TYR A 70 -10.74 -2.05 -7.22
N SER A 71 -10.87 -1.11 -6.27
CA SER A 71 -12.13 -0.59 -5.71
C SER A 71 -13.20 -1.65 -5.44
N MET A 72 -14.23 -1.69 -6.27
CA MET A 72 -15.42 -2.54 -6.13
C MET A 72 -15.34 -3.84 -6.95
N GLN A 73 -14.19 -4.19 -7.50
CA GLN A 73 -14.05 -5.42 -8.27
C GLN A 73 -14.41 -6.63 -7.41
N SER A 74 -15.27 -7.49 -7.93
CA SER A 74 -15.56 -8.77 -7.29
C SER A 74 -14.34 -9.68 -7.37
N TRP A 75 -13.97 -10.21 -6.24
CA TRP A 75 -12.75 -10.95 -6.03
C TRP A 75 -12.96 -12.40 -6.43
N ASN A 76 -12.17 -12.88 -7.38
CA ASN A 76 -12.18 -14.28 -7.74
C ASN A 76 -11.85 -15.15 -6.53
N GLU A 77 -12.65 -16.18 -6.29
CA GLU A 77 -12.41 -17.16 -5.24
C GLU A 77 -11.07 -17.90 -5.43
N ASN A 78 -10.57 -17.97 -6.67
CA ASN A 78 -9.43 -18.76 -7.10
C ASN A 78 -8.14 -17.96 -7.32
N GLY A 79 -7.66 -17.19 -6.34
CA GLY A 79 -6.28 -16.70 -6.40
C GLY A 79 -6.08 -15.19 -6.43
N GLY A 80 -7.10 -14.39 -6.11
CA GLY A 80 -6.96 -12.93 -6.00
C GLY A 80 -7.01 -12.17 -7.33
N VAL A 81 -7.01 -10.85 -7.24
CA VAL A 81 -7.10 -9.95 -8.40
C VAL A 81 -5.72 -9.79 -9.04
N LYS A 82 -5.68 -9.93 -10.36
CA LYS A 82 -4.48 -9.78 -11.18
C LYS A 82 -4.33 -8.36 -11.71
N GLU A 83 -3.12 -7.97 -12.05
CA GLU A 83 -2.82 -6.66 -12.63
C GLU A 83 -3.47 -6.46 -14.01
N SER A 84 -3.77 -7.55 -14.70
CA SER A 84 -4.46 -7.57 -16.01
C SER A 84 -5.98 -7.45 -15.92
N ASP A 85 -6.56 -7.56 -14.73
CA ASP A 85 -8.00 -7.51 -14.56
C ASP A 85 -8.55 -6.10 -14.78
N TYR A 86 -9.79 -6.02 -15.31
CA TYR A 86 -10.47 -4.74 -15.49
C TYR A 86 -10.75 -4.09 -14.13
N LEU A 87 -10.58 -2.77 -14.07
CA LEU A 87 -10.87 -2.00 -12.88
C LEU A 87 -12.34 -1.58 -12.90
N LEU A 88 -13.08 -1.91 -11.84
CA LEU A 88 -14.47 -1.50 -11.66
C LEU A 88 -14.53 -0.36 -10.64
N MET A 89 -14.96 0.81 -11.10
CA MET A 89 -15.14 2.01 -10.28
C MET A 89 -16.56 2.52 -10.42
N SER A 90 -17.21 2.87 -9.30
CA SER A 90 -18.49 3.55 -9.31
C SER A 90 -18.26 5.06 -9.23
N THR A 91 -18.93 5.80 -10.12
CA THR A 91 -19.00 7.27 -10.06
C THR A 91 -20.23 7.76 -9.31
N ALA A 92 -21.21 6.88 -9.07
CA ALA A 92 -22.45 7.20 -8.36
C ALA A 92 -22.25 7.31 -6.84
N GLU A 93 -21.25 6.63 -6.30
CA GLU A 93 -20.89 6.68 -4.90
C GLU A 93 -19.65 7.54 -4.71
N HIS A 94 -19.81 8.70 -4.11
CA HIS A 94 -18.70 9.51 -3.64
C HIS A 94 -18.07 8.82 -2.41
N SER A 95 -17.35 7.71 -2.66
CA SER A 95 -16.65 7.04 -1.59
C SER A 95 -15.33 7.75 -1.29
N GLN A 96 -14.94 7.72 -0.03
CA GLN A 96 -13.65 8.26 0.42
C GLN A 96 -12.45 7.70 -0.36
N ARG A 97 -12.61 6.56 -1.05
CA ARG A 97 -11.53 5.89 -1.79
C ARG A 97 -11.44 6.32 -3.23
N THR A 98 -12.50 6.89 -3.80
CA THR A 98 -12.57 7.18 -5.24
C THR A 98 -11.48 8.15 -5.67
N SER A 99 -11.32 9.30 -5.03
CA SER A 99 -10.29 10.28 -5.39
C SER A 99 -8.88 9.73 -5.19
N TYR A 100 -8.65 9.01 -4.10
CA TYR A 100 -7.37 8.37 -3.82
C TYR A 100 -7.03 7.31 -4.86
N ALA A 101 -7.94 6.38 -5.14
CA ALA A 101 -7.74 5.29 -6.09
C ALA A 101 -7.51 5.81 -7.51
N VAL A 102 -8.37 6.74 -7.98
CA VAL A 102 -8.23 7.36 -9.31
C VAL A 102 -6.94 8.15 -9.42
N GLY A 103 -6.58 8.92 -8.40
CA GLY A 103 -5.32 9.65 -8.36
C GLY A 103 -4.11 8.72 -8.47
N LYS A 104 -4.08 7.64 -7.70
CA LYS A 104 -2.99 6.65 -7.77
C LYS A 104 -2.95 5.94 -9.12
N LEU A 105 -4.11 5.59 -9.69
CA LEU A 105 -4.18 5.01 -11.04
C LEU A 105 -3.61 5.97 -12.09
N LEU A 106 -3.91 7.26 -12.01
CA LEU A 106 -3.36 8.26 -12.92
C LEU A 106 -1.82 8.35 -12.81
N THR A 107 -1.25 8.15 -11.61
CA THR A 107 0.22 8.09 -11.46
C THR A 107 0.85 6.88 -12.16
N GLU A 108 0.15 5.74 -12.21
CA GLU A 108 0.60 4.57 -12.97
C GLU A 108 0.64 4.87 -14.47
N PHE A 109 -0.34 5.61 -14.99
CA PHE A 109 -0.34 6.03 -16.40
C PHE A 109 0.79 7.01 -16.72
N PHE A 110 1.10 7.98 -15.85
CA PHE A 110 2.27 8.85 -16.03
C PHE A 110 3.58 8.06 -16.03
N MET A 111 3.69 7.04 -15.16
CA MET A 111 4.88 6.20 -15.12
C MET A 111 5.02 5.38 -16.42
N LYS A 112 3.93 4.74 -16.84
CA LYS A 112 3.90 3.96 -18.07
C LYS A 112 4.24 4.80 -19.30
N ASP A 113 3.62 5.97 -19.44
CA ASP A 113 3.86 6.90 -20.55
C ASP A 113 5.33 7.37 -20.63
N ALA A 114 5.94 7.66 -19.46
CA ALA A 114 7.35 8.05 -19.41
C ALA A 114 8.30 6.92 -19.85
N VAL A 115 7.99 5.68 -19.48
CA VAL A 115 8.76 4.49 -19.88
C VAL A 115 8.56 4.20 -21.36
N ASP A 116 7.33 4.21 -21.87
CA ASP A 116 7.02 3.96 -23.29
C ASP A 116 7.69 4.98 -24.23
N LYS A 117 7.87 6.20 -23.74
CA LYS A 117 8.63 7.27 -24.45
C LYS A 117 10.16 7.15 -24.31
N GLY A 118 10.65 6.14 -23.58
CA GLY A 118 12.08 5.96 -23.34
C GLY A 118 12.74 7.05 -22.48
N LEU A 119 11.95 7.80 -21.70
CA LEU A 119 12.45 8.91 -20.90
C LEU A 119 13.13 8.45 -19.60
N ILE A 120 12.67 7.34 -19.05
CA ILE A 120 13.20 6.73 -17.82
C ILE A 120 12.76 5.27 -17.74
N LYS A 121 13.52 4.41 -17.06
CA LYS A 121 13.08 3.08 -16.66
C LYS A 121 12.21 3.19 -15.40
N GLY A 122 11.23 2.29 -15.19
CA GLY A 122 10.48 2.29 -13.95
C GLY A 122 9.30 1.33 -13.95
N CYS A 123 8.66 1.24 -12.80
CA CYS A 123 7.48 0.41 -12.58
C CYS A 123 6.57 1.01 -11.49
N SER A 124 5.36 0.46 -11.35
CA SER A 124 4.43 0.82 -10.29
C SER A 124 4.09 -0.40 -9.42
N LEU A 125 3.97 -0.21 -8.11
CA LEU A 125 3.66 -1.26 -7.15
C LEU A 125 2.30 -1.00 -6.50
N ARG A 126 1.33 -1.91 -6.67
CA ARG A 126 0.03 -1.88 -6.00
C ARG A 126 0.13 -2.66 -4.69
N PHE A 127 0.32 -1.94 -3.60
CA PHE A 127 0.40 -2.54 -2.28
C PHE A 127 -0.98 -2.92 -1.73
N ALA A 128 -1.07 -4.09 -1.05
CA ALA A 128 -2.15 -4.41 -0.12
C ALA A 128 -2.02 -3.56 1.16
N ASN A 129 -2.76 -3.91 2.24
CA ASN A 129 -2.61 -3.20 3.50
C ASN A 129 -1.21 -3.44 4.07
N VAL A 130 -0.37 -2.42 4.03
CA VAL A 130 0.95 -2.45 4.67
C VAL A 130 0.82 -2.01 6.11
N TYR A 131 1.50 -2.69 7.04
CA TYR A 131 1.58 -2.33 8.46
C TYR A 131 3.01 -2.38 8.98
N SER A 132 3.23 -1.79 10.14
CA SER A 132 4.55 -1.70 10.76
C SER A 132 4.43 -1.64 12.29
N ASN A 133 5.44 -2.17 12.97
CA ASN A 133 5.59 -2.02 14.42
C ASN A 133 5.83 -0.57 14.89
N HIS A 134 6.16 0.34 13.98
CA HIS A 134 6.35 1.77 14.26
C HIS A 134 5.12 2.62 13.92
N GLU A 135 4.09 2.05 13.30
CA GLU A 135 2.88 2.77 12.98
C GLU A 135 2.07 3.07 14.25
N ARG A 136 1.64 4.33 14.39
CA ARG A 136 0.85 4.82 15.53
C ARG A 136 -0.41 5.57 15.12
N PHE A 137 -0.74 5.59 13.82
CA PHE A 137 -1.93 6.28 13.34
C PHE A 137 -3.19 5.51 13.76
N ALA A 138 -3.90 6.06 14.75
CA ALA A 138 -4.98 5.38 15.47
C ALA A 138 -6.22 5.00 14.61
N GLU A 139 -6.35 5.57 13.41
CA GLU A 139 -7.46 5.25 12.50
C GLU A 139 -7.15 4.04 11.58
N HIS A 140 -5.89 3.60 11.49
CA HIS A 140 -5.56 2.38 10.80
C HIS A 140 -5.88 1.16 11.67
N ILE A 141 -6.35 0.08 11.04
CA ILE A 141 -7.00 -1.04 11.76
C ILE A 141 -6.10 -1.71 12.81
N ILE A 142 -4.82 -1.94 12.52
CA ILE A 142 -3.91 -2.59 13.45
C ILE A 142 -3.61 -1.68 14.65
N PRO A 143 -3.16 -0.41 14.50
CA PRO A 143 -3.04 0.53 15.61
C PRO A 143 -4.35 0.75 16.36
N HIS A 144 -5.49 0.82 15.66
CA HIS A 144 -6.81 0.95 16.28
C HIS A 144 -7.07 -0.18 17.27
N ILE A 145 -6.85 -1.43 16.85
CA ILE A 145 -7.06 -2.60 17.70
C ILE A 145 -6.10 -2.60 18.89
N PHE A 146 -4.79 -2.36 18.66
CA PHE A 146 -3.80 -2.31 19.74
C PHE A 146 -4.15 -1.27 20.80
N ASN A 147 -4.43 -0.05 20.38
CA ASN A 147 -4.74 1.07 21.29
C ASN A 147 -5.97 0.79 22.14
N ASN A 148 -7.04 0.27 21.54
CA ASN A 148 -8.29 0.01 22.22
C ASN A 148 -8.20 -1.21 23.17
N LEU A 149 -7.55 -2.28 22.73
CA LEU A 149 -7.35 -3.46 23.59
C LEU A 149 -6.45 -3.15 24.79
N LEU A 150 -5.38 -2.37 24.60
CA LEU A 150 -4.50 -1.95 25.72
C LEU A 150 -5.20 -1.04 26.69
N LYS A 151 -6.11 -0.19 26.24
CA LYS A 151 -6.83 0.75 27.07
C LYS A 151 -7.94 0.10 27.87
N ASP A 152 -8.82 -0.65 27.21
CA ASP A 152 -10.09 -1.08 27.77
C ASP A 152 -10.36 -2.59 27.61
N GLY A 153 -9.44 -3.37 27.01
CA GLY A 153 -9.68 -4.78 26.66
C GLY A 153 -10.79 -4.99 25.62
N LYS A 154 -11.21 -3.91 24.97
CA LYS A 154 -12.38 -3.86 24.09
C LYS A 154 -12.06 -3.08 22.82
N VAL A 155 -12.67 -3.47 21.70
CA VAL A 155 -12.59 -2.74 20.43
C VAL A 155 -13.96 -2.60 19.79
N VAL A 156 -14.25 -1.42 19.22
CA VAL A 156 -15.44 -1.17 18.40
C VAL A 156 -15.03 -1.21 16.95
N LEU A 157 -15.69 -2.06 16.16
CA LEU A 157 -15.48 -2.25 14.73
C LEU A 157 -16.73 -1.88 13.94
N LEU A 158 -16.59 -1.66 12.63
CA LEU A 158 -17.74 -1.53 11.73
C LEU A 158 -18.46 -2.88 11.57
N GLU A 159 -19.76 -2.87 11.31
CA GLU A 159 -20.57 -4.06 11.03
C GLU A 159 -20.01 -4.91 9.88
N ASN A 160 -19.44 -4.27 8.84
CA ASN A 160 -18.74 -4.94 7.74
C ASN A 160 -17.59 -5.86 8.22
N SER A 161 -16.94 -5.49 9.32
CA SER A 161 -15.78 -6.23 9.85
C SER A 161 -16.10 -7.65 10.27
N LYS A 162 -17.37 -7.98 10.48
CA LYS A 162 -17.85 -9.35 10.75
C LYS A 162 -17.51 -10.32 9.63
N LYS A 163 -17.49 -9.82 8.38
CA LYS A 163 -17.25 -10.61 7.16
C LYS A 163 -15.98 -10.22 6.42
N ASN A 164 -15.49 -8.99 6.63
CA ASN A 164 -14.36 -8.46 5.88
C ASN A 164 -13.09 -9.28 6.11
N ARG A 165 -12.46 -9.67 5.00
CA ARG A 165 -11.19 -10.39 4.95
C ARG A 165 -10.13 -9.54 4.24
N ARG A 166 -8.91 -9.53 4.78
CA ARG A 166 -7.78 -8.76 4.26
C ARG A 166 -6.49 -9.56 4.39
N SER A 167 -5.51 -9.19 3.57
CA SER A 167 -4.12 -9.55 3.77
C SER A 167 -3.35 -8.33 4.31
N PHE A 168 -2.41 -8.58 5.21
CA PHE A 168 -1.59 -7.54 5.84
C PHE A 168 -0.12 -7.85 5.59
N LEU A 169 0.54 -7.00 4.82
CA LEU A 169 1.95 -7.13 4.47
C LEU A 169 2.80 -6.32 5.44
N HIS A 170 3.79 -6.95 6.07
CA HIS A 170 4.72 -6.22 6.93
C HIS A 170 5.60 -5.26 6.11
N ASN A 171 5.90 -4.07 6.62
CA ASN A 171 6.68 -3.05 5.91
C ASN A 171 8.08 -3.51 5.51
N ILE A 172 8.71 -4.42 6.24
CA ILE A 172 10.00 -5.05 5.85
C ILE A 172 9.88 -5.69 4.47
N ASP A 173 8.82 -6.45 4.23
CA ASP A 173 8.64 -7.13 2.95
C ASP A 173 8.18 -6.19 1.84
N SER A 174 7.42 -5.12 2.19
CA SER A 174 7.10 -4.07 1.21
C SER A 174 8.36 -3.31 0.75
N CYS A 175 9.27 -3.00 1.68
CA CYS A 175 10.57 -2.39 1.34
C CYS A 175 11.44 -3.32 0.50
N LYS A 176 11.49 -4.63 0.83
CA LYS A 176 12.19 -5.62 0.01
C LYS A 176 11.64 -5.69 -1.40
N ALA A 177 10.30 -5.63 -1.60
CA ALA A 177 9.70 -5.62 -2.92
C ALA A 177 10.15 -4.41 -3.75
N VAL A 178 10.17 -3.21 -3.13
CA VAL A 178 10.65 -1.99 -3.78
C VAL A 178 12.12 -2.13 -4.20
N LEU A 179 12.98 -2.60 -3.31
CA LEU A 179 14.41 -2.75 -3.58
C LEU A 179 14.68 -3.84 -4.62
N GLU A 180 13.96 -4.94 -4.57
CA GLU A 180 14.08 -6.03 -5.55
C GLU A 180 13.72 -5.54 -6.96
N LEU A 181 12.56 -4.89 -7.13
CA LEU A 181 12.15 -4.34 -8.42
C LEU A 181 13.07 -3.21 -8.89
N ALA A 182 13.52 -2.34 -7.99
CA ALA A 182 14.42 -1.24 -8.33
C ALA A 182 15.77 -1.70 -8.87
N ASN A 183 16.22 -2.91 -8.50
CA ASN A 183 17.47 -3.52 -8.95
C ASN A 183 17.28 -4.55 -10.10
N HIS A 184 16.05 -4.73 -10.58
CA HIS A 184 15.73 -5.72 -11.61
C HIS A 184 15.38 -5.03 -12.93
N ASP A 185 16.35 -4.85 -13.80
CA ASP A 185 16.20 -4.06 -15.04
C ASP A 185 15.03 -4.48 -15.91
N GLU A 186 14.77 -5.78 -16.01
CA GLU A 186 13.66 -6.32 -16.81
C GLU A 186 12.27 -6.02 -16.20
N ALA A 187 12.22 -5.67 -14.92
CA ALA A 187 10.99 -5.30 -14.24
C ALA A 187 10.67 -3.78 -14.34
N LEU A 188 11.61 -2.99 -14.85
CA LEU A 188 11.50 -1.54 -14.99
C LEU A 188 10.98 -1.11 -16.38
N ASP A 189 9.99 -1.82 -16.88
CA ASP A 189 9.41 -1.71 -18.23
C ASP A 189 8.06 -0.95 -18.29
N GLY A 190 7.75 -0.17 -17.25
CA GLY A 190 6.46 0.49 -17.09
C GLY A 190 5.36 -0.41 -16.52
N THR A 191 5.69 -1.65 -16.22
CA THR A 191 4.74 -2.65 -15.71
C THR A 191 4.27 -2.32 -14.29
N VAL A 192 3.04 -2.75 -13.99
CA VAL A 192 2.46 -2.69 -12.64
C VAL A 192 2.62 -4.06 -11.98
N TYR A 193 2.92 -4.06 -10.68
CA TYR A 193 3.07 -5.26 -9.87
C TYR A 193 2.19 -5.20 -8.62
N ASN A 194 1.43 -6.25 -8.35
CA ASN A 194 0.78 -6.46 -7.07
C ASN A 194 1.80 -6.90 -6.02
N VAL A 195 1.73 -6.31 -4.83
CA VAL A 195 2.62 -6.60 -3.71
C VAL A 195 1.79 -6.86 -2.46
N ALA A 196 1.69 -8.12 -2.07
CA ALA A 196 0.89 -8.60 -0.96
C ALA A 196 1.44 -9.91 -0.37
N THR A 197 0.90 -10.33 0.76
CA THR A 197 1.04 -11.69 1.28
C THR A 197 -0.15 -12.55 0.86
N ASP A 198 0.03 -13.86 0.81
CA ASP A 198 -1.05 -14.83 0.59
C ASP A 198 -1.86 -15.10 1.86
N GLU A 199 -1.36 -14.67 3.02
CA GLU A 199 -1.99 -14.86 4.32
C GLU A 199 -3.21 -13.95 4.45
N GLU A 200 -4.40 -14.56 4.47
CA GLU A 200 -5.67 -13.89 4.58
C GLU A 200 -6.28 -14.08 5.97
N VAL A 201 -6.79 -13.02 6.56
CA VAL A 201 -7.40 -13.03 7.89
C VAL A 201 -8.69 -12.20 7.88
N THR A 202 -9.70 -12.64 8.64
CA THR A 202 -10.86 -11.80 8.96
C THR A 202 -10.46 -10.72 9.97
N ILE A 203 -11.18 -9.59 9.98
CA ILE A 203 -10.90 -8.53 10.95
C ILE A 203 -11.16 -9.02 12.39
N VAL A 204 -12.12 -9.91 12.58
CA VAL A 204 -12.41 -10.52 13.89
C VAL A 204 -11.25 -11.43 14.32
N GLU A 205 -10.71 -12.26 13.43
CA GLU A 205 -9.52 -13.09 13.71
C GLU A 205 -8.31 -12.21 14.03
N LEU A 206 -8.13 -11.11 13.32
CA LEU A 206 -7.05 -10.14 13.58
C LEU A 206 -7.13 -9.59 15.02
N VAL A 207 -8.33 -9.23 15.51
CA VAL A 207 -8.52 -8.81 16.92
C VAL A 207 -8.10 -9.89 17.90
N LYS A 208 -8.50 -11.15 17.65
CA LYS A 208 -8.14 -12.28 18.52
C LYS A 208 -6.63 -12.54 18.51
N LEU A 209 -5.98 -12.45 17.34
CA LEU A 209 -4.52 -12.61 17.23
C LEU A 209 -3.79 -11.51 18.02
N ILE A 210 -4.21 -10.25 17.88
CA ILE A 210 -3.62 -9.13 18.63
C ILE A 210 -3.89 -9.30 20.13
N GLY A 211 -5.12 -9.65 20.53
CA GLY A 211 -5.46 -9.94 21.93
C GLY A 211 -4.52 -10.97 22.53
N LYS A 212 -4.30 -12.09 21.84
CA LYS A 212 -3.35 -13.12 22.28
C LYS A 212 -1.92 -12.59 22.47
N LYS A 213 -1.43 -11.70 21.58
CA LYS A 213 -0.10 -11.09 21.73
C LYS A 213 -0.01 -10.11 22.91
N LEU A 214 -1.14 -9.55 23.33
CA LEU A 214 -1.26 -8.68 24.50
C LEU A 214 -1.55 -9.44 25.82
N GLY A 215 -1.78 -10.76 25.76
CA GLY A 215 -2.19 -11.57 26.91
C GLY A 215 -3.68 -11.41 27.27
N ILE A 216 -4.50 -11.00 26.31
CA ILE A 216 -5.97 -10.84 26.46
C ILE A 216 -6.64 -12.00 25.72
N ASP A 217 -7.03 -13.05 26.46
CA ASP A 217 -7.58 -14.28 25.85
C ASP A 217 -8.95 -14.07 25.20
N ASN A 218 -9.79 -13.19 25.75
CA ASN A 218 -11.15 -12.94 25.30
C ASN A 218 -11.39 -11.44 25.08
N PRO A 219 -10.86 -10.83 24.01
CA PRO A 219 -11.09 -9.42 23.73
C PRO A 219 -12.58 -9.18 23.44
N ILE A 220 -13.13 -8.11 24.02
CA ILE A 220 -14.51 -7.70 23.75
C ILE A 220 -14.57 -7.00 22.40
N ILE A 221 -15.42 -7.50 21.49
CA ILE A 221 -15.61 -6.94 20.16
C ILE A 221 -17.05 -6.45 20.04
N GLU A 222 -17.21 -5.16 19.86
CA GLU A 222 -18.50 -4.54 19.58
C GLU A 222 -18.53 -4.05 18.13
N PHE A 223 -19.72 -3.90 17.57
CA PHE A 223 -19.90 -3.49 16.18
C PHE A 223 -20.83 -2.31 16.14
N GLU A 224 -20.40 -1.24 15.46
CA GLU A 224 -21.16 -0.02 15.32
C GLU A 224 -20.87 0.64 13.97
N GLY A 225 -21.91 1.09 13.28
CA GLY A 225 -21.81 1.77 11.97
C GLY A 225 -21.54 0.81 10.82
N TYR A 226 -21.61 1.33 9.61
CA TYR A 226 -21.47 0.58 8.36
C TYR A 226 -20.77 1.43 7.30
N ARG A 227 -19.93 0.82 6.47
CA ARG A 227 -19.27 1.46 5.34
C ARG A 227 -19.71 0.81 4.03
N ALA A 228 -20.53 1.51 3.25
CA ALA A 228 -21.13 0.98 2.02
C ALA A 228 -20.12 0.52 0.97
N SER A 229 -19.00 1.23 0.81
CA SER A 229 -18.01 0.98 -0.24
C SER A 229 -16.81 0.14 0.24
N ASP A 230 -17.00 -0.72 1.24
CA ASP A 230 -15.93 -1.57 1.75
C ASP A 230 -16.11 -3.01 1.24
N PRO A 231 -15.29 -3.49 0.28
CA PRO A 231 -15.43 -4.83 -0.26
C PRO A 231 -15.24 -5.88 0.83
N GLU A 232 -16.07 -6.94 0.81
CA GLU A 232 -16.00 -8.03 1.79
C GLU A 232 -14.62 -8.71 1.76
N ARG A 233 -14.06 -8.91 0.58
CA ARG A 233 -12.76 -9.54 0.40
C ARG A 233 -11.86 -8.71 -0.51
N ARG A 234 -10.56 -8.59 -0.18
CA ARG A 234 -9.55 -7.94 -1.02
C ARG A 234 -8.25 -8.72 -0.93
N ILE A 235 -8.00 -9.53 -1.94
CA ILE A 235 -6.80 -10.36 -2.08
C ILE A 235 -6.16 -10.08 -3.44
N LEU A 236 -4.86 -9.92 -3.48
CA LEU A 236 -4.08 -9.69 -4.69
C LEU A 236 -3.39 -10.98 -5.13
N ASN A 237 -3.43 -11.26 -6.42
CA ASN A 237 -2.55 -12.24 -7.01
C ASN A 237 -1.15 -11.65 -7.16
N THR A 238 -0.12 -12.33 -6.68
CA THR A 238 1.28 -11.87 -6.68
C THR A 238 2.19 -12.71 -7.58
N ASP A 239 1.63 -13.56 -8.44
CA ASP A 239 2.42 -14.42 -9.33
C ASP A 239 3.36 -13.62 -10.23
N LYS A 240 2.93 -12.44 -10.70
CA LYS A 240 3.69 -11.61 -11.60
C LYS A 240 5.01 -11.13 -10.99
N ILE A 241 4.99 -10.57 -9.77
CA ILE A 241 6.22 -10.15 -9.11
C ILE A 241 7.11 -11.36 -8.79
N ARG A 242 6.53 -12.48 -8.37
CA ARG A 242 7.27 -13.71 -8.04
C ARG A 242 7.96 -14.34 -9.25
N THR A 243 7.31 -14.29 -10.40
CA THR A 243 7.89 -14.85 -11.65
C THR A 243 8.91 -13.91 -12.28
N ARG A 244 8.76 -12.60 -12.11
CA ARG A 244 9.66 -11.60 -12.66
C ARG A 244 10.91 -11.37 -11.80
N THR A 245 10.77 -11.59 -10.49
CA THR A 245 11.84 -11.44 -9.51
C THR A 245 11.83 -12.67 -8.58
N ASN A 246 12.73 -12.73 -7.62
CA ASN A 246 12.71 -13.77 -6.58
C ASN A 246 11.97 -13.31 -5.31
N TRP A 247 11.28 -12.19 -5.36
CA TRP A 247 10.60 -11.64 -4.19
C TRP A 247 9.46 -12.53 -3.71
N LYS A 248 9.41 -12.71 -2.41
CA LYS A 248 8.28 -13.29 -1.67
C LYS A 248 8.24 -12.68 -0.27
N PRO A 249 7.05 -12.57 0.35
CA PRO A 249 6.96 -12.14 1.74
C PRO A 249 7.66 -13.15 2.65
N THR A 250 8.36 -12.64 3.66
CA THR A 250 9.15 -13.45 4.61
C THR A 250 8.68 -13.29 6.04
N VAL A 251 7.92 -12.24 6.35
CA VAL A 251 7.36 -11.98 7.69
C VAL A 251 5.90 -12.45 7.71
N THR A 252 5.60 -13.47 8.50
CA THR A 252 4.22 -13.92 8.73
C THR A 252 3.43 -12.87 9.50
N LEU A 253 2.09 -12.92 9.44
CA LEU A 253 1.25 -12.03 10.23
C LEU A 253 1.50 -12.22 11.73
N ASP A 254 1.68 -13.45 12.20
CA ASP A 254 1.97 -13.76 13.60
C ASP A 254 3.27 -13.12 14.09
N GLU A 255 4.35 -13.22 13.32
CA GLU A 255 5.65 -12.59 13.62
C GLU A 255 5.54 -11.06 13.63
N GLY A 256 4.93 -10.47 12.61
CA GLY A 256 4.76 -9.03 12.52
C GLY A 256 3.91 -8.44 13.64
N LEU A 257 2.82 -9.13 14.03
CA LEU A 257 2.00 -8.74 15.18
C LEU A 257 2.77 -8.89 16.51
N THR A 258 3.68 -9.85 16.61
CA THR A 258 4.58 -9.97 17.77
C THR A 258 5.52 -8.77 17.84
N MET A 259 6.12 -8.33 16.71
CA MET A 259 6.94 -7.11 16.65
C MET A 259 6.12 -5.88 17.07
N CYS A 260 4.87 -5.77 16.59
CA CYS A 260 3.98 -4.69 17.01
C CYS A 260 3.72 -4.72 18.52
N ALA A 261 3.35 -5.87 19.08
CA ALA A 261 3.07 -6.00 20.50
C ALA A 261 4.26 -5.62 21.39
N ASN A 262 5.48 -5.95 20.98
CA ASN A 262 6.69 -5.55 21.69
C ASN A 262 6.87 -4.03 21.66
N ALA A 263 6.71 -3.41 20.48
CA ALA A 263 6.83 -1.95 20.33
C ALA A 263 5.71 -1.14 21.02
N TYR A 264 4.60 -1.77 21.36
CA TYR A 264 3.53 -1.14 22.16
C TYR A 264 3.73 -1.27 23.67
N LYS A 265 4.67 -2.12 24.11
CA LYS A 265 5.05 -2.29 25.52
C LYS A 265 6.19 -1.36 25.96
N GLU A 266 6.95 -0.82 24.99
CA GLU A 266 7.99 0.19 25.19
C GLU A 266 7.40 1.59 25.32
#